data_99636e0713c29a6c882d5ab68ff8eb5b
#
_entry.id   99636e0713c29a6c882d5ab68ff8eb5b
#
_cell.length_a   1.000
_cell.length_b   1.000
_cell.length_c   1.000
_cell.angle_alpha   90.00
_cell.angle_beta   90.00
_cell.angle_gamma   90.00
#
_symmetry.space_group_name_H-M   'P 1'
#
loop_
_entity.id
_entity.type
_entity.pdbx_description
1 polymer ?
#
loop_
_entity_poly.entity_id
_entity_poly.type
_entity_poly.pdbx_seq_one_letter_code
_entity_poly.pdbx_strand_id
1 'polypeptide(L)'
;MEDLREKYEVVIGLEVHAQLKTKSKIFAPDSTEFGNEQNSQTSAITLGMPGVLPVLNKECVNMGILLGLALNCEIPARCKFDRKQYFYPDLPKGYQISQYDEPICLNGYLDIKGKRIGITRAHLEEDAGKLVHAGAAGLNGSAYSLVDLNRAGTPLLEI
;
A
#
# COMPACT_ATOMS: atom_id res chain seq x y z
N MET A 1 1.23 31.78 -31.84
CA MET A 1 1.23 30.94 -30.62
C MET A 1 2.23 29.84 -30.89
N GLU A 2 3.37 29.83 -30.20
CA GLU A 2 4.32 28.71 -30.24
C GLU A 2 3.57 27.43 -29.85
N ASP A 3 3.75 26.38 -30.64
CA ASP A 3 3.12 25.10 -30.32
C ASP A 3 3.78 24.54 -29.03
N LEU A 4 3.04 24.55 -27.93
CA LEU A 4 3.53 24.10 -26.62
C LEU A 4 4.05 22.64 -26.68
N ARG A 5 3.61 21.85 -27.66
CA ARG A 5 4.06 20.47 -27.88
C ARG A 5 5.50 20.37 -28.40
N GLU A 6 6.00 21.43 -29.04
CA GLU A 6 7.43 21.48 -29.44
C GLU A 6 8.35 21.82 -28.27
N LYS A 7 7.80 22.44 -27.23
CA LYS A 7 8.56 22.91 -26.07
C LYS A 7 8.51 21.96 -24.86
N TYR A 8 7.44 21.17 -24.75
CA TYR A 8 7.20 20.30 -23.58
C TYR A 8 6.93 18.87 -24.00
N GLU A 9 7.59 17.94 -23.32
CA GLU A 9 7.29 16.50 -23.36
C GLU A 9 6.24 16.18 -22.29
N VAL A 10 5.19 15.44 -22.68
CA VAL A 10 4.18 14.95 -21.73
C VAL A 10 4.66 13.63 -21.16
N VAL A 11 4.87 13.60 -19.85
CA VAL A 11 5.20 12.39 -19.09
C VAL A 11 4.04 12.07 -18.15
N ILE A 12 3.53 10.84 -18.23
CA ILE A 12 2.43 10.35 -17.39
C ILE A 12 2.95 9.16 -16.58
N GLY A 13 2.91 9.28 -15.26
CA GLY A 13 3.13 8.20 -14.31
C GLY A 13 1.80 7.70 -13.77
N LEU A 14 1.71 6.41 -13.51
CA LEU A 14 0.58 5.77 -12.84
C LEU A 14 1.08 5.03 -11.61
N GLU A 15 0.31 5.08 -10.54
CA GLU A 15 0.48 4.26 -9.35
C GLU A 15 -0.78 3.43 -9.15
N VAL A 16 -0.63 2.14 -8.95
CA VAL A 16 -1.74 1.21 -8.74
C VAL A 16 -1.53 0.46 -7.45
N HIS A 17 -2.50 0.53 -6.54
CA HIS A 17 -2.51 -0.25 -5.31
C HIS A 17 -3.40 -1.48 -5.47
N ALA A 18 -2.82 -2.66 -5.34
CA ALA A 18 -3.53 -3.93 -5.36
C ALA A 18 -3.62 -4.51 -3.94
N GLN A 19 -4.82 -4.64 -3.40
CA GLN A 19 -5.03 -5.29 -2.11
C GLN A 19 -4.89 -6.81 -2.25
N LEU A 20 -4.02 -7.42 -1.45
CA LEU A 20 -3.77 -8.86 -1.48
C LEU A 20 -4.85 -9.62 -0.69
N LYS A 21 -5.36 -10.71 -1.27
CA LYS A 21 -6.41 -11.55 -0.65
C LYS A 21 -5.81 -12.57 0.33
N THR A 22 -5.08 -12.11 1.32
CA THR A 22 -4.60 -12.95 2.42
C THR A 22 -5.68 -13.10 3.50
N LYS A 23 -5.59 -14.13 4.33
CA LYS A 23 -6.50 -14.33 5.46
C LYS A 23 -6.17 -13.45 6.67
N SER A 24 -4.92 -13.02 6.77
CA SER A 24 -4.44 -12.13 7.84
C SER A 24 -3.67 -10.94 7.26
N LYS A 25 -3.51 -9.91 8.06
CA LYS A 25 -2.76 -8.71 7.71
C LYS A 25 -1.29 -9.00 7.42
N ILE A 26 -0.58 -8.03 6.82
CA ILE A 26 0.82 -8.24 6.41
C ILE A 26 1.76 -8.48 7.58
N PHE A 27 1.52 -7.82 8.73
CA PHE A 27 2.40 -7.90 9.91
C PHE A 27 1.68 -8.29 11.20
N ALA A 28 0.38 -8.58 11.13
CA ALA A 28 -0.44 -8.90 12.29
C ALA A 28 -1.38 -10.09 11.99
N PRO A 29 -1.83 -10.83 13.02
CA PRO A 29 -2.72 -11.98 12.83
C PRO A 29 -4.17 -11.60 12.54
N ASP A 30 -4.52 -10.32 12.63
CA ASP A 30 -5.89 -9.83 12.43
C ASP A 30 -6.42 -10.21 11.06
N SER A 31 -7.72 -10.50 11.00
CA SER A 31 -8.41 -10.84 9.74
C SER A 31 -8.39 -9.67 8.75
N THR A 32 -8.36 -10.02 7.46
CA THR A 32 -8.54 -9.07 6.34
C THR A 32 -9.92 -9.13 5.74
N GLU A 33 -10.86 -9.83 6.37
CA GLU A 33 -12.22 -10.00 5.87
C GLU A 33 -12.95 -8.65 5.81
N PHE A 34 -13.59 -8.38 4.68
CA PHE A 34 -14.30 -7.12 4.45
C PHE A 34 -15.73 -7.18 5.01
N GLY A 35 -16.18 -6.07 5.58
CA GLY A 35 -17.57 -5.90 5.99
C GLY A 35 -17.88 -6.24 7.45
N ASN A 36 -16.87 -6.60 8.25
CA ASN A 36 -17.04 -6.81 9.69
C ASN A 36 -17.26 -5.47 10.44
N GLU A 37 -17.74 -5.58 11.68
CA GLU A 37 -17.94 -4.42 12.57
C GLU A 37 -16.66 -3.57 12.66
N GLN A 38 -16.83 -2.25 12.70
CA GLN A 38 -15.71 -1.30 12.76
C GLN A 38 -14.81 -1.58 13.96
N ASN A 39 -13.51 -1.52 13.75
CA ASN A 39 -12.47 -1.75 14.75
C ASN A 39 -12.51 -3.13 15.44
N SER A 40 -13.19 -4.12 14.85
CA SER A 40 -13.23 -5.49 15.37
C SER A 40 -12.01 -6.35 14.95
N GLN A 41 -11.25 -5.91 13.95
CA GLN A 41 -10.09 -6.61 13.40
C GLN A 41 -8.79 -5.87 13.72
N THR A 42 -8.60 -5.52 14.99
CA THR A 42 -7.46 -4.74 15.46
C THR A 42 -6.84 -5.36 16.70
N SER A 43 -5.64 -5.89 16.58
CA SER A 43 -4.81 -6.34 17.70
C SER A 43 -3.88 -5.25 18.21
N ALA A 44 -3.18 -5.52 19.29
CA ALA A 44 -2.12 -4.66 19.80
C ALA A 44 -1.05 -4.36 18.75
N ILE A 45 -0.77 -5.31 17.82
CA ILE A 45 0.20 -5.15 16.74
C ILE A 45 -0.30 -4.13 15.72
N THR A 46 -1.56 -4.26 15.26
CA THR A 46 -2.17 -3.28 14.35
C THR A 46 -2.21 -1.88 14.96
N LEU A 47 -2.48 -1.78 16.26
CA LEU A 47 -2.51 -0.51 17.00
C LEU A 47 -1.12 0.06 17.32
N GLY A 48 -0.05 -0.70 17.13
CA GLY A 48 1.31 -0.26 17.45
C GLY A 48 1.56 -0.06 18.94
N MET A 49 0.98 -0.89 19.79
CA MET A 49 1.16 -0.81 21.23
C MET A 49 2.62 -1.02 21.63
N PRO A 50 3.10 -0.43 22.74
CA PRO A 50 4.48 -0.60 23.20
C PRO A 50 4.86 -2.08 23.37
N GLY A 51 6.02 -2.45 22.82
CA GLY A 51 6.57 -3.81 22.94
C GLY A 51 6.09 -4.80 21.86
N VAL A 52 5.19 -4.41 20.95
CA VAL A 52 4.77 -5.28 19.85
C VAL A 52 5.83 -5.31 18.75
N LEU A 53 5.96 -6.46 18.09
CA LEU A 53 6.84 -6.64 16.94
C LEU A 53 6.07 -7.18 15.75
N PRO A 54 6.20 -6.56 14.56
CA PRO A 54 5.57 -7.05 13.34
C PRO A 54 6.22 -8.36 12.89
N VAL A 55 5.40 -9.29 12.38
CA VAL A 55 5.87 -10.55 11.78
C VAL A 55 5.29 -10.65 10.39
N LEU A 56 6.16 -10.75 9.38
CA LEU A 56 5.77 -10.76 7.98
C LEU A 56 4.94 -12.01 7.62
N ASN A 57 3.80 -11.79 6.99
CA ASN A 57 2.96 -12.84 6.42
C ASN A 57 3.61 -13.38 5.14
N LYS A 58 4.01 -14.65 5.16
CA LYS A 58 4.65 -15.33 4.03
C LYS A 58 3.79 -15.30 2.75
N GLU A 59 2.47 -15.37 2.87
CA GLU A 59 1.57 -15.37 1.70
C GLU A 59 1.64 -14.04 0.94
N CYS A 60 1.88 -12.92 1.62
CA CYS A 60 2.11 -11.64 0.95
C CYS A 60 3.34 -11.68 0.03
N VAL A 61 4.41 -12.33 0.50
CA VAL A 61 5.63 -12.52 -0.31
C VAL A 61 5.35 -13.41 -1.51
N ASN A 62 4.64 -14.51 -1.33
CA ASN A 62 4.25 -15.42 -2.41
C ASN A 62 3.44 -14.69 -3.49
N MET A 63 2.44 -13.90 -3.07
CA MET A 63 1.59 -13.12 -3.99
C MET A 63 2.40 -12.01 -4.69
N GLY A 64 3.34 -11.37 -3.98
CA GLY A 64 4.25 -10.38 -4.55
C GLY A 64 5.13 -10.98 -5.66
N ILE A 65 5.70 -12.16 -5.42
CA ILE A 65 6.48 -12.89 -6.43
C ILE A 65 5.62 -13.27 -7.64
N LEU A 66 4.41 -13.79 -7.42
CA LEU A 66 3.47 -14.13 -8.51
C LEU A 66 3.13 -12.91 -9.37
N LEU A 67 2.87 -11.76 -8.74
CA LEU A 67 2.63 -10.51 -9.46
C LEU A 67 3.86 -10.10 -10.25
N GLY A 68 5.04 -10.14 -9.64
CA GLY A 68 6.30 -9.80 -10.30
C GLY A 68 6.56 -10.64 -11.54
N LEU A 69 6.32 -11.94 -11.45
CA LEU A 69 6.43 -12.84 -12.61
C LEU A 69 5.40 -12.50 -13.71
N ALA A 70 4.16 -12.18 -13.34
CA ALA A 70 3.11 -11.79 -14.29
C ALA A 70 3.42 -10.44 -14.99
N LEU A 71 4.16 -9.55 -14.32
CA LEU A 71 4.59 -8.25 -14.83
C LEU A 71 5.97 -8.28 -15.48
N ASN A 72 6.56 -9.46 -15.70
CA ASN A 72 7.90 -9.63 -16.25
C ASN A 72 8.99 -8.90 -15.46
N CYS A 73 8.83 -8.82 -14.14
CA CYS A 73 9.80 -8.18 -13.25
C CYS A 73 10.99 -9.10 -12.92
N GLU A 74 12.10 -8.48 -12.60
CA GLU A 74 13.18 -9.12 -11.86
C GLU A 74 12.76 -9.31 -10.41
N ILE A 75 13.00 -10.50 -9.85
CA ILE A 75 12.76 -10.82 -8.44
C ILE A 75 14.12 -10.89 -7.73
N PRO A 76 14.51 -9.87 -6.97
CA PRO A 76 15.78 -9.88 -6.25
C PRO A 76 15.83 -10.99 -5.20
N ALA A 77 17.01 -11.59 -4.98
CA ALA A 77 17.19 -12.58 -3.93
C ALA A 77 17.07 -12.00 -2.51
N ARG A 78 17.14 -10.67 -2.40
CA ARG A 78 17.01 -9.92 -1.15
C ARG A 78 16.13 -8.71 -1.37
N CYS A 79 15.22 -8.48 -0.46
CA CYS A 79 14.44 -7.25 -0.33
C CYS A 79 14.38 -6.84 1.14
N LYS A 80 14.05 -5.59 1.43
CA LYS A 80 13.91 -5.09 2.80
C LYS A 80 12.65 -4.24 2.96
N PHE A 81 12.24 -4.07 4.21
CA PHE A 81 11.22 -3.10 4.58
C PHE A 81 11.86 -1.89 5.27
N ASP A 82 11.27 -0.75 5.01
CA ASP A 82 11.61 0.55 5.59
C ASP A 82 10.39 1.10 6.34
N ARG A 83 10.58 2.15 7.13
CA ARG A 83 9.51 2.87 7.82
C ARG A 83 9.28 4.22 7.15
N LYS A 84 8.11 4.37 6.53
CA LYS A 84 7.63 5.64 5.98
C LYS A 84 6.90 6.40 7.08
N GLN A 85 7.49 7.45 7.61
CA GLN A 85 6.88 8.25 8.68
C GLN A 85 5.64 8.97 8.17
N TYR A 86 4.51 8.76 8.86
CA TYR A 86 3.23 9.31 8.48
C TYR A 86 2.36 9.46 9.73
N PHE A 87 2.11 10.70 10.13
CA PHE A 87 1.36 11.01 11.36
C PHE A 87 -0.06 11.42 11.02
N TYR A 88 -0.95 10.45 10.97
CA TYR A 88 -2.37 10.68 10.73
C TYR A 88 -3.23 9.67 11.50
N PRO A 89 -4.51 9.98 11.85
CA PRO A 89 -5.33 9.13 12.72
C PRO A 89 -5.57 7.71 12.21
N ASP A 90 -5.53 7.50 10.89
CA ASP A 90 -5.72 6.20 10.25
C ASP A 90 -4.47 5.30 10.26
N LEU A 91 -3.36 5.82 10.79
CA LEU A 91 -2.12 5.07 10.94
C LEU A 91 -1.61 5.16 12.40
N PRO A 92 -2.15 4.32 13.31
CA PRO A 92 -1.96 4.48 14.76
C PRO A 92 -0.50 4.33 15.21
N LYS A 93 0.32 3.63 14.44
CA LYS A 93 1.77 3.47 14.72
C LYS A 93 2.58 4.73 14.44
N GLY A 94 2.04 5.69 13.68
CA GLY A 94 2.76 6.88 13.20
C GLY A 94 3.76 6.60 12.08
N TYR A 95 3.82 5.38 11.55
CA TYR A 95 4.60 5.00 10.38
C TYR A 95 3.93 3.86 9.61
N GLN A 96 4.16 3.81 8.32
CA GLN A 96 3.79 2.70 7.44
C GLN A 96 5.04 1.86 7.18
N ILE A 97 4.91 0.54 7.29
CA ILE A 97 5.97 -0.38 6.85
C ILE A 97 5.78 -0.59 5.36
N SER A 98 6.79 -0.22 4.59
CA SER A 98 6.80 -0.26 3.13
C SER A 98 8.17 -0.68 2.62
N GLN A 99 8.36 -0.77 1.30
CA GLN A 99 9.67 -1.01 0.69
C GLN A 99 10.03 0.20 -0.17
N TYR A 100 11.32 0.55 -0.24
CA TYR A 100 11.78 1.71 -1.01
C TYR A 100 12.89 1.35 -2.00
N ASP A 101 14.13 1.22 -1.55
CA ASP A 101 15.30 1.02 -2.40
C ASP A 101 15.60 -0.46 -2.71
N GLU A 102 15.12 -1.40 -1.88
CA GLU A 102 15.22 -2.84 -2.11
C GLU A 102 13.82 -3.49 -2.15
N PRO A 103 12.99 -3.20 -3.17
CA PRO A 103 11.64 -3.73 -3.28
C PRO A 103 11.63 -5.21 -3.69
N ILE A 104 10.45 -5.85 -3.61
CA ILE A 104 10.29 -7.26 -3.98
C ILE A 104 10.37 -7.49 -5.50
N CYS A 105 10.05 -6.48 -6.32
CA CYS A 105 10.06 -6.59 -7.80
C CYS A 105 10.65 -5.33 -8.43
N LEU A 106 11.46 -5.51 -9.47
CA LEU A 106 12.14 -4.45 -10.21
C LEU A 106 12.00 -4.64 -11.72
N ASN A 107 12.11 -3.54 -12.48
CA ASN A 107 12.36 -3.53 -13.92
C ASN A 107 11.39 -4.40 -14.75
N GLY A 108 10.10 -4.33 -14.43
CA GLY A 108 9.07 -5.07 -15.15
C GLY A 108 8.56 -4.34 -16.39
N TYR A 109 7.65 -5.00 -17.10
CA TYR A 109 6.95 -4.40 -18.23
C TYR A 109 5.65 -5.12 -18.56
N LEU A 110 4.77 -4.40 -19.24
CA LEU A 110 3.58 -4.94 -19.90
C LEU A 110 3.57 -4.53 -21.37
N ASP A 111 3.23 -5.47 -22.26
CA ASP A 111 3.01 -5.18 -23.66
C ASP A 111 1.50 -5.02 -23.93
N ILE A 112 1.07 -3.79 -24.21
CA ILE A 112 -0.34 -3.43 -24.41
C ILE A 112 -0.51 -2.86 -25.82
N LYS A 113 -1.28 -3.55 -26.66
CA LYS A 113 -1.57 -3.12 -28.05
C LYS A 113 -0.33 -2.74 -28.85
N GLY A 114 0.74 -3.52 -28.71
CA GLY A 114 2.01 -3.30 -29.43
C GLY A 114 2.91 -2.22 -28.83
N LYS A 115 2.52 -1.65 -27.69
CA LYS A 115 3.34 -0.68 -26.95
C LYS A 115 3.81 -1.29 -25.63
N ARG A 116 5.11 -1.18 -25.36
CA ARG A 116 5.69 -1.60 -24.07
C ARG A 116 5.57 -0.50 -23.05
N ILE A 117 4.95 -0.82 -21.92
CA ILE A 117 4.84 0.04 -20.74
C ILE A 117 5.81 -0.52 -19.70
N GLY A 118 6.80 0.27 -19.31
CA GLY A 118 7.77 -0.10 -18.27
C GLY A 118 7.15 0.00 -16.88
N ILE A 119 7.58 -0.90 -15.98
CA ILE A 119 7.25 -0.89 -14.57
C ILE A 119 8.55 -0.75 -13.81
N THR A 120 8.72 0.36 -13.12
CA THR A 120 9.97 0.64 -12.38
C THR A 120 10.16 -0.34 -11.24
N ARG A 121 9.11 -0.56 -10.47
CA ARG A 121 9.10 -1.51 -9.34
C ARG A 121 7.68 -1.90 -8.96
N ALA A 122 7.56 -2.99 -8.24
CA ALA A 122 6.39 -3.27 -7.42
C ALA A 122 6.87 -3.61 -6.01
N HIS A 123 6.20 -3.07 -4.99
CA HIS A 123 6.63 -3.21 -3.62
C HIS A 123 5.47 -3.54 -2.67
N LEU A 124 5.82 -4.26 -1.59
CA LEU A 124 4.88 -4.60 -0.53
C LEU A 124 4.78 -3.46 0.47
N GLU A 125 3.56 -3.17 0.90
CA GLU A 125 3.28 -2.24 1.97
C GLU A 125 2.00 -2.59 2.73
N GLU A 126 1.75 -1.91 3.83
CA GLU A 126 0.51 -2.02 4.58
C GLU A 126 -0.46 -0.87 4.26
N ASP A 127 -1.77 -1.17 4.20
CA ASP A 127 -2.79 -0.14 4.04
C ASP A 127 -3.00 0.65 5.33
N ALA A 128 -3.47 1.88 5.21
CA ALA A 128 -3.95 2.69 6.32
C ALA A 128 -5.40 2.33 6.68
N GLY A 129 -5.87 2.78 7.84
CA GLY A 129 -7.25 2.68 8.24
C GLY A 129 -8.18 3.52 7.35
N LYS A 130 -9.47 3.44 7.61
CA LYS A 130 -10.49 4.25 6.95
C LYS A 130 -10.83 5.46 7.82
N LEU A 131 -10.76 6.65 7.23
CA LEU A 131 -11.15 7.88 7.88
C LEU A 131 -12.45 8.41 7.25
N VAL A 132 -13.41 8.75 8.09
CA VAL A 132 -14.68 9.35 7.67
C VAL A 132 -14.83 10.69 8.38
N HIS A 133 -14.82 11.77 7.63
CA HIS A 133 -15.06 13.11 8.14
C HIS A 133 -16.56 13.34 8.31
N ALA A 134 -17.00 13.69 9.52
CA ALA A 134 -18.39 13.95 9.85
C ALA A 134 -18.60 15.46 10.13
N GLY A 135 -19.72 16.02 9.64
CA GLY A 135 -20.04 17.43 9.77
C GLY A 135 -20.26 18.11 8.44
N ALA A 136 -20.16 19.45 8.39
CA ALA A 136 -20.45 20.24 7.20
C ALA A 136 -19.55 19.86 6.02
N ALA A 137 -20.14 19.72 4.85
CA ALA A 137 -19.42 19.49 3.60
C ALA A 137 -18.63 20.76 3.23
N GLY A 138 -17.31 20.61 3.02
CA GLY A 138 -16.45 21.68 2.50
C GLY A 138 -15.09 21.79 3.23
N LEU A 139 -14.25 22.69 2.73
CA LEU A 139 -12.90 22.98 3.24
C LEU A 139 -12.88 23.58 4.67
N ASN A 140 -14.03 23.95 5.21
CA ASN A 140 -14.15 24.61 6.51
C ASN A 140 -14.29 23.65 7.71
N GLY A 141 -13.96 22.39 7.50
CA GLY A 141 -13.72 21.43 8.56
C GLY A 141 -14.90 20.57 8.95
N SER A 142 -14.61 19.30 9.18
CA SER A 142 -15.52 18.42 9.90
C SER A 142 -15.41 18.69 11.40
N ALA A 143 -16.54 18.59 12.12
CA ALA A 143 -16.55 18.75 13.56
C ALA A 143 -15.77 17.64 14.28
N TYR A 144 -15.70 16.45 13.66
CA TYR A 144 -14.95 15.29 14.14
C TYR A 144 -14.71 14.29 12.99
N SER A 145 -13.82 13.35 13.22
CA SER A 145 -13.55 12.25 12.30
C SER A 145 -13.75 10.91 12.99
N LEU A 146 -14.35 9.96 12.28
CA LEU A 146 -14.46 8.57 12.69
C LEU A 146 -13.33 7.78 12.06
N VAL A 147 -12.68 6.93 12.83
CA VAL A 147 -11.56 6.09 12.40
C VAL A 147 -11.95 4.64 12.52
N ASP A 148 -11.87 3.91 11.41
CA ASP A 148 -12.02 2.45 11.37
C ASP A 148 -10.68 1.84 10.98
N LEU A 149 -10.06 1.10 11.90
CA LEU A 149 -8.74 0.50 11.74
C LEU A 149 -8.79 -0.95 11.22
N ASN A 150 -9.94 -1.46 10.82
CA ASN A 150 -10.05 -2.81 10.25
C ASN A 150 -9.16 -2.95 9.01
N ARG A 151 -9.07 -1.91 8.18
CA ARG A 151 -8.21 -1.91 6.99
C ARG A 151 -6.72 -1.69 7.30
N ALA A 152 -6.39 -1.02 8.43
CA ALA A 152 -5.00 -0.75 8.80
C ALA A 152 -4.19 -2.04 8.89
N GLY A 153 -3.06 -2.10 8.16
CA GLY A 153 -2.22 -3.29 8.06
C GLY A 153 -2.68 -4.33 7.04
N THR A 154 -3.74 -4.09 6.27
CA THR A 154 -4.11 -4.95 5.14
C THR A 154 -2.99 -4.91 4.10
N PRO A 155 -2.57 -6.07 3.53
CA PRO A 155 -1.45 -6.09 2.60
C PRO A 155 -1.78 -5.43 1.27
N LEU A 156 -0.89 -4.57 0.81
CA LEU A 156 -0.92 -3.95 -0.52
C LEU A 156 0.33 -4.30 -1.33
N LEU A 157 0.15 -4.35 -2.65
CA LEU A 157 1.22 -4.18 -3.62
C LEU A 157 0.98 -2.86 -4.37
N GLU A 158 1.96 -1.98 -4.30
CA GLU A 158 2.03 -0.76 -5.12
C GLU A 158 2.89 -1.04 -6.35
N ILE A 159 2.35 -0.68 -7.52
CA ILE A 159 2.93 -0.92 -8.85
C ILE A 159 3.11 0.41 -9.56
#